data_129985c3189cdcee89b22d627d274e64
#
_entry.id   129985c3189cdcee89b22d627d274e64
#
_cell.length_a   1.000
_cell.length_b   1.000
_cell.length_c   1.000
_cell.angle_alpha   90.00
_cell.angle_beta   90.00
_cell.angle_gamma   90.00
#
_symmetry.space_group_name_H-M   'P 1'
#
loop_
_entity.id
_entity.type
_entity.pdbx_description
1 polymer ?
#
loop_
_entity_poly.entity_id
_entity_poly.type
_entity_poly.pdbx_seq_one_letter_code
_entity_poly.pdbx_strand_id
1 'polypeptide(L)'
;MKMKKTWKVFLTIVTALLAVVLVACGQGTASKDNKEAELKKIDFILDWTPNTNHTGLYVAKEKGYFKEAGVDVDLKLPPEESSSDLVINGKAPFAIYFQDYMAKKLEKGAGITAVAAIVEHNTSGIISRKSDNVTSPKDLVGKKYGTWNDPTELAMLKTLVESQGGDFEKVEKVPNNDSNSITPIANGVFD
;
A
#
# COMPACT_ATOMS: atom_id res chain seq x y z
N MET A 1 52.88 -55.33 -45.37
CA MET A 1 51.37 -55.37 -45.25
C MET A 1 50.93 -55.49 -43.80
N LYS A 2 51.48 -54.70 -42.89
CA LYS A 2 51.11 -54.68 -41.43
C LYS A 2 50.40 -53.40 -40.96
N MET A 3 50.25 -52.41 -41.82
CA MET A 3 49.63 -51.10 -41.46
C MET A 3 48.08 -51.09 -41.31
N LYS A 4 47.40 -52.05 -41.91
CA LYS A 4 45.92 -52.06 -41.86
C LYS A 4 45.32 -52.50 -40.51
N LYS A 5 46.07 -53.20 -39.65
CA LYS A 5 45.61 -53.74 -38.39
C LYS A 5 45.69 -52.64 -37.27
N THR A 6 46.78 -51.88 -37.29
CA THR A 6 46.98 -50.76 -36.34
C THR A 6 46.03 -49.62 -36.57
N TRP A 7 45.65 -49.32 -37.80
CA TRP A 7 44.65 -48.28 -38.12
C TRP A 7 43.29 -48.63 -37.64
N LYS A 8 42.87 -49.90 -37.75
CA LYS A 8 41.56 -50.35 -37.24
C LYS A 8 41.48 -50.27 -35.72
N VAL A 9 42.56 -50.61 -34.99
CA VAL A 9 42.62 -50.51 -33.53
C VAL A 9 42.62 -49.04 -33.09
N PHE A 10 43.31 -48.16 -33.83
CA PHE A 10 43.31 -46.74 -33.55
C PHE A 10 41.89 -46.10 -33.74
N LEU A 11 41.24 -46.51 -34.82
CA LEU A 11 39.86 -46.02 -35.10
C LEU A 11 38.81 -46.49 -34.06
N THR A 12 38.94 -47.74 -33.56
CA THR A 12 38.06 -48.25 -32.49
C THR A 12 38.32 -47.59 -31.12
N ILE A 13 39.55 -47.23 -30.83
CA ILE A 13 39.89 -46.53 -29.60
C ILE A 13 39.33 -45.07 -29.65
N VAL A 14 39.47 -44.41 -30.78
CA VAL A 14 38.96 -43.04 -30.97
C VAL A 14 37.42 -43.00 -30.92
N THR A 15 36.72 -43.97 -31.51
CA THR A 15 35.26 -44.07 -31.41
C THR A 15 34.79 -44.42 -30.02
N ALA A 16 35.50 -45.25 -29.28
CA ALA A 16 35.18 -45.57 -27.90
C ALA A 16 35.40 -44.35 -26.96
N LEU A 17 36.45 -43.57 -27.18
CA LEU A 17 36.70 -42.31 -26.46
C LEU A 17 35.65 -41.24 -26.77
N LEU A 18 35.19 -41.11 -28.04
CA LEU A 18 34.13 -40.19 -28.41
C LEU A 18 32.77 -40.57 -27.77
N ALA A 19 32.49 -41.86 -27.63
CA ALA A 19 31.28 -42.34 -27.00
C ALA A 19 31.24 -42.03 -25.50
N VAL A 20 32.37 -42.07 -24.80
CA VAL A 20 32.46 -41.72 -23.36
C VAL A 20 32.28 -40.22 -23.13
N VAL A 21 32.75 -39.37 -24.05
CA VAL A 21 32.56 -37.90 -23.95
C VAL A 21 31.10 -37.49 -24.17
N LEU A 22 30.35 -38.20 -25.01
CA LEU A 22 28.94 -37.95 -25.26
C LEU A 22 28.01 -38.39 -24.09
N VAL A 23 28.42 -39.36 -23.30
CA VAL A 23 27.68 -39.81 -22.12
C VAL A 23 27.91 -38.88 -20.90
N ALA A 24 29.08 -38.22 -20.84
CA ALA A 24 29.41 -37.29 -19.78
C ALA A 24 28.66 -35.94 -19.87
N CYS A 25 28.16 -35.56 -21.06
CA CYS A 25 27.33 -34.35 -21.27
C CYS A 25 25.82 -34.59 -21.20
N GLY A 26 25.37 -35.85 -21.06
CA GLY A 26 23.95 -36.22 -21.12
C GLY A 26 23.27 -36.51 -19.78
N GLN A 27 23.98 -36.48 -18.65
CA GLN A 27 23.44 -36.79 -17.34
C GLN A 27 23.67 -35.66 -16.31
N GLY A 28 23.56 -34.44 -16.79
CA GLY A 28 23.13 -33.37 -15.91
C GLY A 28 21.63 -33.55 -15.67
N THR A 29 21.22 -34.45 -14.79
CA THR A 29 19.97 -34.33 -14.08
C THR A 29 20.09 -33.03 -13.34
N ALA A 30 19.62 -31.92 -13.97
CA ALA A 30 19.16 -30.77 -13.23
C ALA A 30 18.01 -31.30 -12.36
N SER A 31 18.35 -31.80 -11.16
CA SER A 31 17.45 -31.68 -10.05
C SER A 31 17.09 -30.21 -10.01
N LYS A 32 15.98 -29.86 -10.62
CA LYS A 32 15.23 -28.70 -10.17
C LYS A 32 14.84 -29.03 -8.73
N ASP A 33 15.74 -28.82 -7.80
CA ASP A 33 15.36 -28.42 -6.47
C ASP A 33 14.60 -27.11 -6.66
N ASN A 34 13.33 -27.25 -7.02
CA ASN A 34 12.33 -26.25 -6.77
C ASN A 34 12.18 -26.20 -5.23
N LYS A 35 13.21 -25.75 -4.54
CA LYS A 35 12.99 -25.01 -3.31
C LYS A 35 12.27 -23.77 -3.78
N GLU A 36 10.95 -23.83 -3.74
CA GLU A 36 10.13 -22.64 -3.75
C GLU A 36 10.80 -21.72 -2.73
N ALA A 37 11.40 -20.63 -3.22
CA ALA A 37 12.12 -19.72 -2.33
C ALA A 37 11.12 -19.29 -1.27
N GLU A 38 11.43 -19.57 -0.01
CA GLU A 38 10.54 -19.25 1.11
C GLU A 38 10.25 -17.75 1.06
N LEU A 39 9.00 -17.41 0.78
CA LEU A 39 8.58 -16.01 0.65
C LEU A 39 8.69 -15.32 2.00
N LYS A 40 9.29 -14.14 2.01
CA LYS A 40 9.35 -13.32 3.22
C LYS A 40 7.96 -12.79 3.54
N LYS A 41 7.41 -13.20 4.68
CA LYS A 41 6.11 -12.71 5.17
C LYS A 41 6.21 -11.26 5.60
N ILE A 42 5.27 -10.43 5.16
CA ILE A 42 5.20 -9.00 5.45
C ILE A 42 3.78 -8.63 5.85
N ASP A 43 3.63 -8.12 7.07
CA ASP A 43 2.40 -7.47 7.51
C ASP A 43 2.39 -6.04 6.97
N PHE A 44 1.33 -5.69 6.25
CA PHE A 44 1.10 -4.36 5.72
C PHE A 44 -0.20 -3.81 6.31
N ILE A 45 -0.11 -2.75 7.11
CA ILE A 45 -1.26 -2.20 7.82
C ILE A 45 -1.94 -1.13 6.96
N LEU A 46 -3.24 -1.31 6.74
CA LEU A 46 -4.07 -0.31 6.06
C LEU A 46 -4.36 0.87 7.00
N ASP A 47 -4.78 1.99 6.44
CA ASP A 47 -5.20 3.19 7.18
C ASP A 47 -6.68 3.16 7.57
N TRP A 48 -7.49 2.37 6.85
CA TRP A 48 -8.93 2.27 7.03
C TRP A 48 -9.46 0.90 6.58
N THR A 49 -10.77 0.70 6.71
CA THR A 49 -11.44 -0.43 6.06
C THR A 49 -11.16 -0.42 4.55
N PRO A 50 -11.04 -1.59 3.88
CA PRO A 50 -10.75 -1.67 2.47
C PRO A 50 -11.68 -0.80 1.62
N ASN A 51 -11.08 0.03 0.77
CA ASN A 51 -11.77 0.93 -0.14
C ASN A 51 -10.98 1.12 -1.43
N THR A 52 -11.43 1.98 -2.32
CA THR A 52 -10.82 2.19 -3.64
C THR A 52 -9.37 2.72 -3.60
N ASN A 53 -8.95 3.38 -2.52
CA ASN A 53 -7.56 3.83 -2.37
C ASN A 53 -6.60 2.63 -2.24
N HIS A 54 -7.08 1.50 -1.75
CA HIS A 54 -6.28 0.28 -1.57
C HIS A 54 -6.24 -0.62 -2.81
N THR A 55 -6.91 -0.24 -3.92
CA THR A 55 -7.03 -1.07 -5.13
C THR A 55 -5.68 -1.60 -5.61
N GLY A 56 -4.63 -0.76 -5.64
CA GLY A 56 -3.30 -1.17 -6.09
C GLY A 56 -2.69 -2.31 -5.27
N LEU A 57 -2.87 -2.28 -3.95
CA LEU A 57 -2.37 -3.33 -3.05
C LEU A 57 -3.10 -4.65 -3.25
N TYR A 58 -4.44 -4.62 -3.37
CA TYR A 58 -5.23 -5.83 -3.63
C TYR A 58 -4.95 -6.40 -5.01
N VAL A 59 -4.84 -5.57 -6.05
CA VAL A 59 -4.44 -6.01 -7.39
C VAL A 59 -3.06 -6.65 -7.38
N ALA A 60 -2.08 -6.06 -6.70
CA ALA A 60 -0.74 -6.61 -6.59
C ALA A 60 -0.75 -8.00 -5.90
N LYS A 61 -1.57 -8.16 -4.86
CA LYS A 61 -1.75 -9.44 -4.17
C LYS A 61 -2.40 -10.49 -5.08
N GLU A 62 -3.54 -10.16 -5.70
CA GLU A 62 -4.30 -11.09 -6.55
C GLU A 62 -3.57 -11.45 -7.84
N LYS A 63 -2.82 -10.53 -8.42
CA LYS A 63 -2.00 -10.79 -9.62
C LYS A 63 -0.68 -11.49 -9.32
N GLY A 64 -0.32 -11.67 -8.05
CA GLY A 64 0.90 -12.34 -7.65
C GLY A 64 2.16 -11.48 -7.70
N TYR A 65 2.07 -10.18 -7.92
CA TYR A 65 3.23 -9.28 -8.03
C TYR A 65 4.09 -9.26 -6.77
N PHE A 66 3.48 -9.39 -5.59
CA PHE A 66 4.22 -9.52 -4.34
C PHE A 66 5.05 -10.82 -4.30
N LYS A 67 4.46 -11.94 -4.74
CA LYS A 67 5.14 -13.23 -4.80
C LYS A 67 6.28 -13.21 -5.81
N GLU A 68 6.08 -12.59 -6.97
CA GLU A 68 7.13 -12.38 -7.98
C GLU A 68 8.30 -11.56 -7.41
N ALA A 69 8.01 -10.62 -6.50
CA ALA A 69 9.02 -9.85 -5.78
C ALA A 69 9.62 -10.59 -4.57
N GLY A 70 9.27 -11.86 -4.34
CA GLY A 70 9.82 -12.69 -3.26
C GLY A 70 9.20 -12.43 -1.88
N VAL A 71 8.02 -11.81 -1.82
CA VAL A 71 7.33 -11.50 -0.56
C VAL A 71 5.90 -12.04 -0.54
N ASP A 72 5.44 -12.44 0.65
CA ASP A 72 4.05 -12.79 0.94
C ASP A 72 3.46 -11.69 1.83
N VAL A 73 2.59 -10.87 1.23
CA VAL A 73 2.04 -9.69 1.91
C VAL A 73 0.67 -9.99 2.49
N ASP A 74 0.55 -9.80 3.80
CA ASP A 74 -0.72 -9.85 4.52
C ASP A 74 -1.23 -8.41 4.77
N LEU A 75 -2.36 -8.08 4.12
CA LEU A 75 -3.01 -6.76 4.24
C LEU A 75 -3.92 -6.79 5.47
N LYS A 76 -3.56 -6.05 6.50
CA LYS A 76 -4.25 -6.02 7.79
C LYS A 76 -5.04 -4.73 7.96
N LEU A 77 -6.20 -4.84 8.59
CA LEU A 77 -6.97 -3.68 9.01
C LEU A 77 -6.18 -2.87 10.05
N PRO A 78 -6.39 -1.54 10.10
CA PRO A 78 -5.78 -0.74 11.14
C PRO A 78 -6.32 -1.18 12.50
N PRO A 79 -5.45 -1.33 13.50
CA PRO A 79 -5.90 -1.55 14.88
C PRO A 79 -6.45 -0.25 15.48
N GLU A 80 -6.94 -0.31 16.71
CA GLU A 80 -7.29 0.89 17.48
C GLU A 80 -6.08 1.82 17.71
N GLU A 81 -4.87 1.22 17.82
CA GLU A 81 -3.61 1.98 17.79
C GLU A 81 -3.38 2.58 16.41
N SER A 82 -2.68 3.71 16.35
CA SER A 82 -2.25 4.31 15.09
C SER A 82 -1.37 3.35 14.28
N SER A 83 -1.67 3.17 13.00
CA SER A 83 -0.88 2.33 12.08
C SER A 83 0.59 2.74 12.06
N SER A 84 0.90 4.04 12.19
CA SER A 84 2.27 4.55 12.29
C SER A 84 2.99 4.11 13.56
N ASP A 85 2.28 3.97 14.68
CA ASP A 85 2.89 3.54 15.93
C ASP A 85 3.33 2.08 15.87
N LEU A 86 2.64 1.24 15.12
CA LEU A 86 3.09 -0.12 14.85
C LEU A 86 4.41 -0.14 14.08
N VAL A 87 4.58 0.77 13.10
CA VAL A 87 5.84 0.87 12.34
C VAL A 87 6.97 1.44 13.22
N ILE A 88 6.71 2.52 13.95
CA ILE A 88 7.69 3.14 14.87
C ILE A 88 8.21 2.13 15.90
N ASN A 89 7.31 1.30 16.43
CA ASN A 89 7.63 0.29 17.44
C ASN A 89 8.15 -1.04 16.84
N GLY A 90 8.35 -1.13 15.53
CA GLY A 90 8.83 -2.32 14.84
C GLY A 90 7.86 -3.50 14.84
N LYS A 91 6.58 -3.29 15.16
CA LYS A 91 5.53 -4.31 15.15
C LYS A 91 5.03 -4.62 13.73
N ALA A 92 5.15 -3.68 12.81
CA ALA A 92 4.88 -3.86 11.39
C ALA A 92 5.93 -3.14 10.55
N PRO A 93 6.40 -3.71 9.42
CA PRO A 93 7.38 -3.06 8.57
C PRO A 93 6.80 -1.97 7.69
N PHE A 94 5.51 -2.03 7.35
CA PHE A 94 4.84 -1.07 6.47
C PHE A 94 3.43 -0.76 6.94
N ALA A 95 3.03 0.50 6.74
CA ALA A 95 1.65 0.94 6.94
C ALA A 95 1.29 2.07 5.98
N ILE A 96 0.00 2.22 5.66
CA ILE A 96 -0.51 3.45 5.06
C ILE A 96 -0.70 4.47 6.19
N TYR A 97 -0.30 5.70 5.89
CA TYR A 97 -0.45 6.79 6.84
C TYR A 97 -0.67 8.11 6.11
N PHE A 98 -1.25 9.09 6.80
CA PHE A 98 -1.58 10.38 6.23
C PHE A 98 -0.40 11.35 6.33
N GLN A 99 -0.17 12.12 5.28
CA GLN A 99 0.96 13.04 5.15
C GLN A 99 1.03 14.08 6.28
N ASP A 100 -0.08 14.69 6.64
CA ASP A 100 -0.19 15.72 7.68
C ASP A 100 0.09 15.16 9.08
N TYR A 101 -0.42 13.97 9.41
CA TYR A 101 -0.10 13.29 10.66
C TYR A 101 1.34 12.77 10.69
N MET A 102 1.87 12.32 9.53
CA MET A 102 3.25 11.90 9.42
C MET A 102 4.20 13.06 9.69
N ALA A 103 3.92 14.26 9.14
CA ALA A 103 4.72 15.47 9.40
C ALA A 103 4.85 15.76 10.90
N LYS A 104 3.74 15.67 11.65
CA LYS A 104 3.74 15.85 13.12
C LYS A 104 4.56 14.80 13.86
N LYS A 105 4.58 13.56 13.38
CA LYS A 105 5.40 12.47 13.96
C LYS A 105 6.89 12.71 13.68
N LEU A 106 7.23 13.11 12.46
CA LEU A 106 8.61 13.42 12.07
C LEU A 106 9.16 14.62 12.84
N GLU A 107 8.36 15.69 13.05
CA GLU A 107 8.73 16.83 13.88
C GLU A 107 9.10 16.41 15.31
N LYS A 108 8.45 15.37 15.83
CA LYS A 108 8.77 14.78 17.15
C LYS A 108 9.89 13.76 17.11
N GLY A 109 10.60 13.62 15.99
CA GLY A 109 11.73 12.70 15.84
C GLY A 109 11.38 11.24 15.62
N ALA A 110 10.15 10.93 15.15
CA ALA A 110 9.78 9.55 14.86
C ALA A 110 10.61 8.95 13.73
N GLY A 111 11.11 7.72 13.92
CA GLY A 111 11.93 6.99 12.96
C GLY A 111 11.10 6.30 11.87
N ILE A 112 10.34 7.07 11.08
CA ILE A 112 9.54 6.58 9.95
C ILE A 112 9.95 7.28 8.66
N THR A 113 9.75 6.60 7.53
CA THR A 113 10.10 7.12 6.20
C THR A 113 8.96 6.85 5.23
N ALA A 114 8.55 7.86 4.44
CA ALA A 114 7.64 7.67 3.33
C ALA A 114 8.39 6.99 2.17
N VAL A 115 7.91 5.83 1.74
CA VAL A 115 8.55 5.02 0.68
C VAL A 115 7.78 5.05 -0.64
N ALA A 116 6.48 5.37 -0.59
CA ALA A 116 5.62 5.51 -1.76
C ALA A 116 4.39 6.35 -1.45
N ALA A 117 3.82 6.99 -2.45
CA ALA A 117 2.49 7.60 -2.40
C ALA A 117 1.45 6.57 -2.86
N ILE A 118 0.37 6.40 -2.08
CA ILE A 118 -0.76 5.54 -2.46
C ILE A 118 -1.73 6.31 -3.35
N VAL A 119 -1.95 7.58 -3.05
CA VAL A 119 -2.73 8.51 -3.86
C VAL A 119 -1.90 9.75 -4.16
N GLU A 120 -2.06 10.31 -5.34
CA GLU A 120 -1.24 11.41 -5.83
C GLU A 120 -1.69 12.77 -5.29
N HIS A 121 -3.00 12.90 -5.01
CA HIS A 121 -3.62 14.14 -4.55
C HIS A 121 -4.41 13.90 -3.26
N ASN A 122 -4.62 14.98 -2.49
CA ASN A 122 -5.49 14.93 -1.32
C ASN A 122 -6.92 14.54 -1.76
N THR A 123 -7.50 13.55 -1.07
CA THR A 123 -8.84 13.02 -1.36
C THR A 123 -9.91 13.55 -0.42
N SER A 124 -9.56 14.41 0.54
CA SER A 124 -10.53 15.02 1.44
C SER A 124 -11.37 16.08 0.74
N GLY A 125 -12.64 16.11 1.05
CA GLY A 125 -13.58 17.07 0.49
C GLY A 125 -14.74 17.32 1.45
N ILE A 126 -15.47 18.41 1.22
CA ILE A 126 -16.69 18.74 1.92
C ILE A 126 -17.87 18.26 1.08
N ILE A 127 -18.80 17.55 1.69
CA ILE A 127 -20.02 17.06 1.06
C ILE A 127 -21.20 17.79 1.71
N SER A 128 -22.13 18.31 0.91
CA SER A 128 -23.36 18.90 1.39
C SER A 128 -24.55 18.55 0.49
N ARG A 129 -25.77 18.72 0.99
CA ARG A 129 -26.95 18.66 0.12
C ARG A 129 -26.93 19.82 -0.86
N LYS A 130 -27.32 19.57 -2.09
CA LYS A 130 -27.43 20.61 -3.12
C LYS A 130 -28.38 21.74 -2.71
N SER A 131 -29.42 21.42 -1.94
CA SER A 131 -30.40 22.38 -1.38
C SER A 131 -29.78 23.38 -0.42
N ASP A 132 -28.66 23.06 0.22
CA ASP A 132 -28.04 23.91 1.24
C ASP A 132 -27.12 24.98 0.60
N ASN A 133 -26.93 24.93 -0.72
CA ASN A 133 -26.18 25.90 -1.51
C ASN A 133 -24.74 26.16 -0.97
N VAL A 134 -24.10 25.15 -0.42
CA VAL A 134 -22.68 25.23 -0.03
C VAL A 134 -21.84 25.06 -1.30
N THR A 135 -21.32 26.14 -1.81
CA THR A 135 -20.50 26.20 -3.04
C THR A 135 -19.03 26.54 -2.75
N SER A 136 -18.79 27.04 -1.55
CA SER A 136 -17.47 27.42 -1.07
C SER A 136 -17.36 27.25 0.44
N PRO A 137 -16.15 27.14 1.01
CA PRO A 137 -15.98 26.98 2.45
C PRO A 137 -16.60 28.06 3.32
N LYS A 138 -16.67 29.32 2.88
CA LYS A 138 -17.33 30.40 3.59
C LYS A 138 -18.84 30.21 3.75
N ASP A 139 -19.46 29.43 2.87
CA ASP A 139 -20.92 29.17 2.92
C ASP A 139 -21.31 28.24 4.07
N LEU A 140 -20.33 27.68 4.80
CA LEU A 140 -20.51 26.92 6.03
C LEU A 140 -20.86 27.82 7.23
N VAL A 141 -20.67 29.13 7.11
CA VAL A 141 -21.02 30.07 8.20
C VAL A 141 -22.53 29.99 8.50
N GLY A 142 -22.85 29.68 9.75
CA GLY A 142 -24.24 29.48 10.20
C GLY A 142 -24.84 28.11 9.88
N LYS A 143 -24.03 27.17 9.37
CA LYS A 143 -24.43 25.79 9.05
C LYS A 143 -23.83 24.78 10.03
N LYS A 144 -24.39 23.58 10.05
CA LYS A 144 -23.96 22.45 10.84
C LYS A 144 -22.95 21.62 10.06
N TYR A 145 -21.72 21.62 10.52
CA TYR A 145 -20.63 20.83 9.95
C TYR A 145 -20.41 19.55 10.78
N GLY A 146 -20.61 18.38 10.18
CA GLY A 146 -20.30 17.09 10.78
C GLY A 146 -18.79 16.88 10.83
N THR A 147 -18.23 16.73 12.03
CA THR A 147 -16.78 16.67 12.28
C THR A 147 -16.40 15.45 13.11
N TRP A 148 -15.25 14.86 12.83
CA TRP A 148 -14.57 13.87 13.68
C TRP A 148 -13.99 14.51 14.96
N ASN A 149 -14.07 15.84 15.05
CA ASN A 149 -13.48 16.63 16.14
C ASN A 149 -11.95 16.47 16.24
N ASP A 150 -11.31 16.17 15.10
CA ASP A 150 -9.86 16.10 15.00
C ASP A 150 -9.26 17.51 14.90
N PRO A 151 -8.24 17.85 15.69
CA PRO A 151 -7.65 19.18 15.66
C PRO A 151 -7.05 19.58 14.31
N THR A 152 -6.57 18.62 13.51
CA THR A 152 -6.01 18.89 12.17
C THR A 152 -7.13 19.19 11.17
N GLU A 153 -8.19 18.41 11.19
CA GLU A 153 -9.41 18.65 10.39
C GLU A 153 -9.97 20.05 10.68
N LEU A 154 -10.15 20.38 11.95
CA LEU A 154 -10.71 21.69 12.35
C LEU A 154 -9.79 22.84 11.99
N ALA A 155 -8.46 22.69 12.10
CA ALA A 155 -7.50 23.71 11.67
C ALA A 155 -7.51 23.93 10.14
N MET A 156 -7.63 22.86 9.37
CA MET A 156 -7.79 22.94 7.92
C MET A 156 -9.11 23.65 7.54
N LEU A 157 -10.22 23.22 8.14
CA LEU A 157 -11.52 23.83 7.91
C LEU A 157 -11.51 25.33 8.25
N LYS A 158 -10.96 25.70 9.42
CA LYS A 158 -10.78 27.09 9.83
C LYS A 158 -10.03 27.88 8.76
N THR A 159 -8.88 27.37 8.32
CA THR A 159 -8.08 28.02 7.28
C THR A 159 -8.87 28.23 6.00
N LEU A 160 -9.62 27.22 5.57
CA LEU A 160 -10.43 27.30 4.35
C LEU A 160 -11.54 28.34 4.45
N VAL A 161 -12.29 28.35 5.58
CA VAL A 161 -13.38 29.29 5.81
C VAL A 161 -12.88 30.73 5.90
N GLU A 162 -11.85 30.95 6.72
CA GLU A 162 -11.29 32.30 6.97
C GLU A 162 -10.57 32.86 5.74
N SER A 163 -9.88 32.03 4.95
CA SER A 163 -9.23 32.47 3.70
C SER A 163 -10.19 33.05 2.68
N GLN A 164 -11.49 32.73 2.80
CA GLN A 164 -12.55 33.25 1.94
C GLN A 164 -13.43 34.32 2.61
N GLY A 165 -12.96 34.82 3.77
CA GLY A 165 -13.66 35.86 4.52
C GLY A 165 -14.85 35.38 5.34
N GLY A 166 -14.98 34.06 5.57
CA GLY A 166 -15.95 33.50 6.48
C GLY A 166 -15.49 33.58 7.94
N ASP A 167 -16.42 33.46 8.86
CA ASP A 167 -16.14 33.39 10.31
C ASP A 167 -16.30 31.94 10.80
N PHE A 168 -15.17 31.28 11.05
CA PHE A 168 -15.16 29.88 11.48
C PHE A 168 -15.88 29.65 12.80
N GLU A 169 -15.89 30.64 13.71
CA GLU A 169 -16.57 30.50 15.00
C GLU A 169 -18.10 30.41 14.86
N LYS A 170 -18.64 30.87 13.73
CA LYS A 170 -20.06 30.74 13.39
C LYS A 170 -20.41 29.46 12.63
N VAL A 171 -19.46 28.57 12.40
CA VAL A 171 -19.73 27.21 11.90
C VAL A 171 -20.10 26.35 13.10
N GLU A 172 -21.28 25.76 13.10
CA GLU A 172 -21.71 24.84 14.18
C GLU A 172 -21.01 23.48 13.97
N LYS A 173 -20.15 23.07 14.90
CA LYS A 173 -19.42 21.80 14.85
C LYS A 173 -20.25 20.71 15.51
N VAL A 174 -20.74 19.74 14.75
CA VAL A 174 -21.56 18.61 15.24
C VAL A 174 -20.71 17.35 15.18
N PRO A 175 -20.37 16.72 16.33
CA PRO A 175 -19.59 15.50 16.34
C PRO A 175 -20.24 14.39 15.53
N ASN A 176 -19.48 13.79 14.63
CA ASN A 176 -19.89 12.64 13.83
C ASN A 176 -18.82 11.54 13.94
N ASN A 177 -19.11 10.52 14.71
CA ASN A 177 -18.21 9.39 14.91
C ASN A 177 -18.59 8.20 13.99
N ASP A 178 -19.58 8.38 13.12
CA ASP A 178 -20.00 7.36 12.17
C ASP A 178 -19.20 7.51 10.84
N SER A 179 -18.73 6.39 10.31
CA SER A 179 -18.11 6.33 8.98
C SER A 179 -19.10 6.65 7.84
N ASN A 180 -20.40 6.62 8.10
CA ASN A 180 -21.45 6.96 7.15
C ASN A 180 -21.93 8.39 7.31
N SER A 181 -21.31 9.33 6.62
CA SER A 181 -21.74 10.74 6.63
C SER A 181 -22.98 11.01 5.76
N ILE A 182 -23.33 10.11 4.83
CA ILE A 182 -24.42 10.34 3.87
C ILE A 182 -25.79 10.31 4.55
N THR A 183 -26.05 9.35 5.42
CA THR A 183 -27.33 9.23 6.11
C THR A 183 -27.62 10.41 7.03
N PRO A 184 -26.69 10.87 7.90
CA PRO A 184 -26.90 12.08 8.70
C PRO A 184 -27.14 13.34 7.85
N ILE A 185 -26.43 13.53 6.73
CA ILE A 185 -26.64 14.64 5.80
C ILE A 185 -28.04 14.55 5.19
N ALA A 186 -28.45 13.38 4.70
CA ALA A 186 -29.76 13.19 4.09
C ALA A 186 -30.90 13.47 5.07
N ASN A 187 -30.70 13.15 6.35
CA ASN A 187 -31.68 13.36 7.43
C ASN A 187 -31.60 14.77 8.07
N GLY A 188 -30.71 15.64 7.61
CA GLY A 188 -30.60 17.01 8.13
C GLY A 188 -29.97 17.12 9.51
N VAL A 189 -29.20 16.13 9.93
CA VAL A 189 -28.40 16.20 11.18
C VAL A 189 -27.29 17.24 11.01
N PHE A 190 -26.64 17.23 9.85
CA PHE A 190 -25.75 18.30 9.35
C PHE A 190 -26.19 18.77 7.97
N ASP A 191 -25.61 19.91 7.52
CA ASP A 191 -25.93 20.56 6.24
C ASP A 191 -25.05 20.09 5.07
#